data_6443e50c1e82239d435d8e5444302331
#
_entry.id   6443e50c1e82239d435d8e5444302331
#
_cell.length_a   1.000
_cell.length_b   1.000
_cell.length_c   1.000
_cell.angle_alpha   90.00
_cell.angle_beta   90.00
_cell.angle_gamma   90.00
#
_symmetry.space_group_name_H-M   'P 1'
#
loop_
_entity.id
_entity.type
_entity.pdbx_description
1 polymer ?
#
loop_
_entity_poly.entity_id
_entity_poly.type
_entity_poly.pdbx_seq_one_letter_code
_entity_poly.pdbx_strand_id
1 'polypeptide(L)'
;EVSKTNCNNTEYNYTEFSENESYQYLSEQEKGRDRIQERNEYRQLIHDNIEYEILCQSYGTGRVEELVELMLDAICSTKTYQQINGEAVPTQVVKSRLLKVGYEHIQYVFFSLDRSTSKVKNIRQYMLTVLYNAPATINQFYDAEVRHDMYWGKDIPDR
;
A
#
# COMPACT_ATOMS: atom_id res chain seq x y z
N GLU A 1 -81.55 -9.45 24.15
CA GLU A 1 -80.37 -8.66 24.55
C GLU A 1 -79.15 -9.33 24.00
N VAL A 2 -78.47 -8.58 23.13
CA VAL A 2 -77.41 -9.08 22.24
C VAL A 2 -76.06 -8.80 22.86
N SER A 3 -75.29 -9.82 23.18
CA SER A 3 -73.91 -9.72 23.61
C SER A 3 -72.99 -9.52 22.39
N LYS A 4 -72.31 -8.39 22.35
CA LYS A 4 -71.31 -8.11 21.36
C LYS A 4 -69.96 -8.77 21.74
N THR A 5 -69.56 -9.74 20.95
CA THR A 5 -68.21 -10.32 21.00
C THR A 5 -67.22 -9.37 20.31
N ASN A 6 -66.23 -8.95 21.05
CA ASN A 6 -65.16 -8.10 20.59
C ASN A 6 -64.05 -8.97 19.95
N CYS A 7 -63.88 -8.89 18.63
CA CYS A 7 -62.80 -9.56 17.94
C CYS A 7 -61.57 -8.66 18.02
N ASN A 8 -60.58 -9.08 18.78
CA ASN A 8 -59.24 -8.48 18.75
C ASN A 8 -58.60 -8.75 17.38
N ASN A 9 -58.48 -7.70 16.59
CA ASN A 9 -57.72 -7.69 15.37
C ASN A 9 -56.27 -7.46 15.74
N THR A 10 -55.45 -8.52 15.76
CA THR A 10 -54.01 -8.40 15.90
C THR A 10 -53.45 -8.03 14.53
N GLU A 11 -53.24 -6.74 14.29
CA GLU A 11 -52.47 -6.25 13.14
C GLU A 11 -51.05 -6.75 13.29
N TYR A 12 -50.67 -7.73 12.47
CA TYR A 12 -49.27 -8.04 12.22
C TYR A 12 -48.67 -6.90 11.41
N ASN A 13 -47.92 -6.08 12.09
CA ASN A 13 -47.11 -5.02 11.46
C ASN A 13 -45.97 -5.71 10.74
N TYR A 14 -46.18 -6.04 9.47
CA TYR A 14 -45.09 -6.38 8.54
C TYR A 14 -44.33 -5.09 8.30
N THR A 15 -43.20 -4.95 8.99
CA THR A 15 -42.21 -3.95 8.63
C THR A 15 -41.81 -4.25 7.17
N GLU A 16 -42.28 -3.43 6.24
CA GLU A 16 -41.77 -3.41 4.90
C GLU A 16 -40.26 -3.09 5.02
N PHE A 17 -39.44 -4.13 5.04
CA PHE A 17 -38.01 -3.98 4.77
C PHE A 17 -37.95 -3.42 3.36
N SER A 18 -37.60 -2.14 3.26
CA SER A 18 -37.55 -1.44 2.02
C SER A 18 -36.60 -2.19 1.07
N GLU A 19 -37.14 -2.63 -0.09
CA GLU A 19 -36.33 -3.27 -1.16
C GLU A 19 -35.07 -2.45 -1.45
N ASN A 20 -35.14 -1.13 -1.27
CA ASN A 20 -34.05 -0.18 -1.44
C ASN A 20 -32.88 -0.43 -0.47
N GLU A 21 -33.13 -0.82 0.78
CA GLU A 21 -32.07 -1.16 1.74
C GLU A 21 -31.38 -2.49 1.38
N SER A 22 -32.13 -3.46 0.87
CA SER A 22 -31.57 -4.73 0.39
C SER A 22 -30.66 -4.53 -0.82
N TYR A 23 -31.06 -3.72 -1.79
CA TYR A 23 -30.24 -3.40 -2.97
C TYR A 23 -28.99 -2.61 -2.59
N GLN A 24 -29.09 -1.69 -1.64
CA GLN A 24 -27.95 -0.91 -1.16
C GLN A 24 -26.93 -1.82 -0.43
N TYR A 25 -27.41 -2.72 0.42
CA TYR A 25 -26.55 -3.70 1.13
C TYR A 25 -25.83 -4.66 0.17
N LEU A 26 -26.52 -5.19 -0.85
CA LEU A 26 -25.93 -6.05 -1.87
C LEU A 26 -24.88 -5.30 -2.70
N SER A 27 -25.17 -4.06 -3.10
CA SER A 27 -24.22 -3.24 -3.87
C SER A 27 -22.97 -2.88 -3.06
N GLU A 28 -23.05 -2.69 -1.76
CA GLU A 28 -21.90 -2.45 -0.88
C GLU A 28 -21.05 -3.71 -0.71
N GLN A 29 -21.68 -4.89 -0.62
CA GLN A 29 -20.96 -6.17 -0.56
C GLN A 29 -20.23 -6.47 -1.87
N GLU A 30 -20.83 -6.21 -3.02
CA GLU A 30 -20.20 -6.37 -4.32
C GLU A 30 -18.99 -5.44 -4.46
N LYS A 31 -19.14 -4.15 -4.13
CA LYS A 31 -18.03 -3.19 -4.11
C LYS A 31 -16.92 -3.60 -3.14
N GLY A 32 -17.27 -4.23 -2.01
CA GLY A 32 -16.31 -4.75 -1.05
C GLY A 32 -15.51 -5.92 -1.61
N ARG A 33 -16.16 -6.86 -2.31
CA ARG A 33 -15.51 -8.00 -2.99
C ARG A 33 -14.59 -7.53 -4.11
N ASP A 34 -15.05 -6.59 -4.93
CA ASP A 34 -14.26 -6.02 -6.03
C ASP A 34 -12.97 -5.37 -5.51
N ARG A 35 -13.03 -4.64 -4.38
CA ARG A 35 -11.85 -4.03 -3.77
C ARG A 35 -10.86 -5.04 -3.22
N ILE A 36 -11.35 -6.14 -2.63
CA ILE A 36 -10.48 -7.21 -2.11
C ILE A 36 -9.80 -7.90 -3.29
N GLN A 37 -10.53 -8.17 -4.34
CA GLN A 37 -9.99 -8.77 -5.55
C GLN A 37 -8.93 -7.86 -6.20
N GLU A 38 -9.24 -6.57 -6.39
CA GLU A 38 -8.31 -5.57 -6.92
C GLU A 38 -7.02 -5.51 -6.08
N ARG A 39 -7.14 -5.51 -4.73
CA ARG A 39 -5.97 -5.51 -3.85
C ARG A 39 -5.10 -6.76 -4.02
N ASN A 40 -5.73 -7.94 -4.20
CA ASN A 40 -5.01 -9.19 -4.43
C ASN A 40 -4.29 -9.21 -5.79
N GLU A 41 -4.91 -8.66 -6.83
CA GLU A 41 -4.29 -8.50 -8.15
C GLU A 41 -3.07 -7.58 -8.08
N TYR A 42 -3.16 -6.44 -7.37
CA TYR A 42 -1.98 -5.58 -7.15
C TYR A 42 -0.91 -6.25 -6.30
N ARG A 43 -1.28 -7.06 -5.30
CA ARG A 43 -0.32 -7.82 -4.50
C ARG A 43 0.50 -8.76 -5.40
N GLN A 44 -0.17 -9.52 -6.25
CA GLN A 44 0.50 -10.42 -7.18
C GLN A 44 1.44 -9.66 -8.12
N LEU A 45 0.96 -8.57 -8.71
CA LEU A 45 1.76 -7.73 -9.59
C LEU A 45 3.00 -7.15 -8.89
N ILE A 46 2.84 -6.70 -7.64
CA ILE A 46 3.98 -6.20 -6.84
C ILE A 46 4.96 -7.34 -6.57
N HIS A 47 4.50 -8.53 -6.13
CA HIS A 47 5.35 -9.69 -5.86
C HIS A 47 6.19 -10.06 -7.09
N ASP A 48 5.57 -10.09 -8.27
CA ASP A 48 6.24 -10.39 -9.53
C ASP A 48 7.31 -9.32 -9.87
N ASN A 49 6.96 -8.05 -9.72
CA ASN A 49 7.86 -6.93 -10.04
C ASN A 49 9.08 -6.86 -9.13
N ILE A 50 8.92 -7.14 -7.84
CA ILE A 50 10.00 -7.03 -6.86
C ILE A 50 10.80 -8.32 -6.65
N GLU A 51 10.43 -9.41 -7.31
CA GLU A 51 11.03 -10.73 -7.09
C GLU A 51 10.93 -11.14 -5.60
N TYR A 52 9.69 -11.11 -5.08
CA TYR A 52 9.36 -11.20 -3.66
C TYR A 52 10.10 -12.31 -2.91
N GLU A 53 10.17 -13.52 -3.46
CA GLU A 53 10.80 -14.67 -2.81
C GLU A 53 12.32 -14.45 -2.61
N ILE A 54 12.99 -13.85 -3.60
CA ILE A 54 14.43 -13.55 -3.54
C ILE A 54 14.70 -12.48 -2.48
N LEU A 55 13.88 -11.43 -2.43
CA LEU A 55 13.97 -10.41 -1.40
C LEU A 55 13.73 -10.98 0.01
N CYS A 56 12.75 -11.87 0.17
CA CYS A 56 12.48 -12.51 1.45
C CYS A 56 13.66 -13.35 1.96
N GLN A 57 14.37 -14.02 1.08
CA GLN A 57 15.60 -14.76 1.42
C GLN A 57 16.72 -13.82 1.89
N SER A 58 16.84 -12.66 1.28
CA SER A 58 17.92 -11.69 1.55
C SER A 58 17.66 -10.80 2.75
N TYR A 59 16.42 -10.34 2.94
CA TYR A 59 16.06 -9.31 3.92
C TYR A 59 15.08 -9.77 5.01
N GLY A 60 14.54 -10.98 4.88
CA GLY A 60 13.53 -11.55 5.76
C GLY A 60 12.10 -11.17 5.36
N THR A 61 11.21 -12.16 5.45
CA THR A 61 9.81 -12.06 5.00
C THR A 61 9.07 -10.89 5.66
N GLY A 62 9.27 -10.68 6.99
CA GLY A 62 8.57 -9.60 7.72
C GLY A 62 8.86 -8.21 7.17
N ARG A 63 10.14 -7.90 6.89
CA ARG A 63 10.54 -6.58 6.36
C ARG A 63 10.00 -6.34 4.95
N VAL A 64 10.03 -7.38 4.11
CA VAL A 64 9.53 -7.29 2.72
C VAL A 64 8.02 -7.13 2.72
N GLU A 65 7.30 -7.91 3.54
CA GLU A 65 5.84 -7.84 3.65
C GLU A 65 5.36 -6.46 4.14
N GLU A 66 6.05 -5.85 5.10
CA GLU A 66 5.72 -4.48 5.55
C GLU A 66 5.80 -3.46 4.41
N LEU A 67 6.78 -3.59 3.51
CA LEU A 67 6.89 -2.73 2.32
C LEU A 67 5.79 -3.01 1.31
N VAL A 68 5.48 -4.27 1.06
CA VAL A 68 4.38 -4.68 0.15
C VAL A 68 3.05 -4.13 0.65
N GLU A 69 2.74 -4.28 1.94
CA GLU A 69 1.53 -3.73 2.55
C GLU A 69 1.48 -2.19 2.44
N LEU A 70 2.61 -1.52 2.64
CA LEU A 70 2.69 -0.07 2.48
C LEU A 70 2.40 0.36 1.04
N MET A 71 2.93 -0.35 0.05
CA MET A 71 2.67 -0.10 -1.36
C MET A 71 1.20 -0.34 -1.70
N LEU A 72 0.62 -1.45 -1.24
CA LEU A 72 -0.79 -1.77 -1.44
C LEU A 72 -1.72 -0.73 -0.85
N ASP A 73 -1.45 -0.25 0.36
CA ASP A 73 -2.26 0.80 1.00
C ASP A 73 -2.23 2.11 0.21
N ALA A 74 -1.08 2.45 -0.38
CA ALA A 74 -0.95 3.63 -1.21
C ALA A 74 -1.62 3.45 -2.58
N ILE A 75 -1.46 2.28 -3.22
CA ILE A 75 -2.02 1.96 -4.55
C ILE A 75 -3.55 1.86 -4.51
N CYS A 76 -4.10 1.20 -3.47
CA CYS A 76 -5.55 0.98 -3.29
C CYS A 76 -6.23 2.11 -2.52
N SER A 77 -5.53 3.22 -2.26
CA SER A 77 -6.09 4.37 -1.53
C SER A 77 -7.23 5.01 -2.30
N THR A 78 -8.34 5.27 -1.60
CA THR A 78 -9.51 5.99 -2.15
C THR A 78 -9.38 7.51 -2.07
N LYS A 79 -8.30 8.03 -1.47
CA LYS A 79 -8.05 9.47 -1.36
C LYS A 79 -7.68 10.04 -2.73
N THR A 80 -8.11 11.26 -3.02
CA THR A 80 -7.74 11.95 -4.26
C THR A 80 -6.26 12.32 -4.27
N TYR A 81 -5.70 12.67 -3.11
CA TYR A 81 -4.29 13.06 -2.93
C TYR A 81 -3.65 12.31 -1.78
N GLN A 82 -2.35 12.08 -1.88
CA GLN A 82 -1.51 11.53 -0.81
C GLN A 82 -0.37 12.49 -0.49
N GLN A 83 0.06 12.51 0.76
CA GLN A 83 1.21 13.33 1.18
C GLN A 83 2.50 12.58 0.87
N ILE A 84 3.33 13.15 0.02
CA ILE A 84 4.67 12.64 -0.30
C ILE A 84 5.65 13.78 -0.07
N ASN A 85 6.60 13.58 0.81
CA ASN A 85 7.61 14.60 1.16
C ASN A 85 7.00 15.97 1.56
N GLY A 86 5.83 15.95 2.21
CA GLY A 86 5.13 17.18 2.62
C GLY A 86 4.26 17.84 1.53
N GLU A 87 4.26 17.30 0.33
CA GLU A 87 3.45 17.80 -0.80
C GLU A 87 2.24 16.90 -1.07
N ALA A 88 1.13 17.48 -1.49
CA ALA A 88 -0.07 16.75 -1.89
C ALA A 88 0.08 16.28 -3.35
N VAL A 89 0.31 14.98 -3.53
CA VAL A 89 0.47 14.35 -4.84
C VAL A 89 -0.82 13.60 -5.21
N PRO A 90 -1.34 13.71 -6.45
CA PRO A 90 -2.49 12.93 -6.88
C PRO A 90 -2.24 11.42 -6.72
N THR A 91 -3.21 10.71 -6.15
CA THR A 91 -3.08 9.27 -5.87
C THR A 91 -2.75 8.45 -7.12
N GLN A 92 -3.28 8.83 -8.28
CA GLN A 92 -2.98 8.15 -9.54
C GLN A 92 -1.49 8.28 -9.94
N VAL A 93 -0.85 9.40 -9.61
CA VAL A 93 0.59 9.60 -9.85
C VAL A 93 1.41 8.71 -8.90
N VAL A 94 1.01 8.67 -7.61
CA VAL A 94 1.63 7.77 -6.62
C VAL A 94 1.53 6.32 -7.07
N LYS A 95 0.31 5.87 -7.43
CA LYS A 95 0.04 4.52 -7.94
C LYS A 95 0.92 4.18 -9.16
N SER A 96 0.95 5.06 -10.16
CA SER A 96 1.75 4.86 -11.37
C SER A 96 3.25 4.73 -11.09
N ARG A 97 3.77 5.45 -10.11
CA ARG A 97 5.20 5.34 -9.72
C ARG A 97 5.48 4.09 -8.91
N LEU A 98 4.63 3.74 -7.93
CA LEU A 98 4.81 2.55 -7.11
C LEU A 98 4.73 1.25 -7.94
N LEU A 99 3.90 1.21 -8.98
CA LEU A 99 3.83 0.07 -9.90
C LEU A 99 5.09 -0.11 -10.77
N LYS A 100 6.01 0.85 -10.77
CA LYS A 100 7.32 0.74 -11.44
C LYS A 100 8.43 0.30 -10.49
N VAL A 101 8.12 0.13 -9.21
CA VAL A 101 9.10 -0.34 -8.23
C VAL A 101 9.41 -1.82 -8.50
N GLY A 102 10.68 -2.14 -8.69
CA GLY A 102 11.18 -3.49 -8.88
C GLY A 102 12.19 -3.86 -7.80
N TYR A 103 12.84 -5.01 -7.98
CA TYR A 103 13.81 -5.60 -7.06
C TYR A 103 14.89 -4.61 -6.57
N GLU A 104 15.58 -3.97 -7.50
CA GLU A 104 16.68 -3.02 -7.19
C GLU A 104 16.20 -1.81 -6.37
N HIS A 105 14.97 -1.35 -6.64
CA HIS A 105 14.40 -0.23 -5.89
C HIS A 105 14.13 -0.61 -4.43
N ILE A 106 13.70 -1.84 -4.16
CA ILE A 106 13.51 -2.33 -2.78
C ILE A 106 14.84 -2.48 -2.06
N GLN A 107 15.87 -2.98 -2.74
CA GLN A 107 17.23 -3.02 -2.18
C GLN A 107 17.72 -1.61 -1.80
N TYR A 108 17.53 -0.63 -2.68
CA TYR A 108 17.85 0.77 -2.40
C TYR A 108 17.09 1.32 -1.20
N VAL A 109 15.80 0.98 -1.04
CA VAL A 109 15.00 1.39 0.12
C VAL A 109 15.59 0.83 1.41
N PHE A 110 15.90 -0.47 1.45
CA PHE A 110 16.51 -1.09 2.64
C PHE A 110 17.88 -0.51 2.95
N PHE A 111 18.70 -0.31 1.94
CA PHE A 111 20.00 0.35 2.10
C PHE A 111 19.86 1.76 2.70
N SER A 112 18.92 2.55 2.21
CA SER A 112 18.64 3.90 2.69
C SER A 112 18.14 3.90 4.15
N LEU A 113 17.33 2.91 4.53
CA LEU A 113 16.83 2.72 5.89
C LEU A 113 17.96 2.35 6.85
N ASP A 114 18.80 1.40 6.48
CA ASP A 114 19.88 0.89 7.32
C ASP A 114 20.99 1.94 7.54
N ARG A 115 21.19 2.87 6.59
CA ARG A 115 22.12 4.01 6.72
C ARG A 115 21.50 5.24 7.42
N SER A 116 20.19 5.28 7.61
CA SER A 116 19.55 6.41 8.26
C SER A 116 19.89 6.45 9.75
N THR A 117 20.80 7.35 10.14
CA THR A 117 21.21 7.55 11.53
C THR A 117 20.29 8.47 12.33
N SER A 118 19.37 9.16 11.65
CA SER A 118 18.42 10.07 12.26
C SER A 118 17.18 9.34 12.75
N LYS A 119 16.66 9.72 13.95
CA LYS A 119 15.37 9.25 14.44
C LYS A 119 14.27 9.71 13.50
N VAL A 120 13.82 8.82 12.61
CA VAL A 120 12.67 9.07 11.75
C VAL A 120 11.41 9.09 12.61
N LYS A 121 10.75 10.25 12.71
CA LYS A 121 9.52 10.42 13.51
C LYS A 121 8.35 9.61 12.96
N ASN A 122 8.27 9.48 11.64
CA ASN A 122 7.23 8.71 10.94
C ASN A 122 7.88 7.82 9.89
N ILE A 123 8.25 6.61 10.32
CA ILE A 123 8.94 5.63 9.47
C ILE A 123 8.10 5.26 8.23
N ARG A 124 6.79 5.10 8.41
CA ARG A 124 5.87 4.74 7.32
C ARG A 124 5.86 5.80 6.21
N GLN A 125 5.76 7.08 6.60
CA GLN A 125 5.78 8.20 5.65
C GLN A 125 7.14 8.34 4.96
N TYR A 126 8.22 8.11 5.70
CA TYR A 126 9.58 8.10 5.16
C TYR A 126 9.74 6.99 4.11
N MET A 127 9.35 5.76 4.43
CA MET A 127 9.42 4.63 3.52
C MET A 127 8.61 4.86 2.25
N LEU A 128 7.39 5.39 2.37
CA LEU A 128 6.55 5.73 1.21
C LEU A 128 7.21 6.78 0.32
N THR A 129 7.87 7.79 0.92
CA THR A 129 8.59 8.82 0.18
C THR A 129 9.80 8.26 -0.56
N VAL A 130 10.58 7.37 0.09
CA VAL A 130 11.74 6.71 -0.55
C VAL A 130 11.27 5.80 -1.70
N LEU A 131 10.25 4.97 -1.49
CA LEU A 131 9.64 4.13 -2.52
C LEU A 131 9.15 4.93 -3.74
N TYR A 132 8.45 6.04 -3.47
CA TYR A 132 7.93 6.91 -4.53
C TYR A 132 9.04 7.54 -5.37
N ASN A 133 10.16 7.90 -4.75
CA ASN A 133 11.30 8.52 -5.43
C ASN A 133 12.26 7.51 -6.05
N ALA A 134 12.32 6.27 -5.55
CA ALA A 134 13.27 5.27 -5.97
C ALA A 134 13.38 5.11 -7.51
N PRO A 135 12.26 4.98 -8.28
CA PRO A 135 12.37 4.85 -9.73
C PRO A 135 12.99 6.05 -10.46
N ALA A 136 13.04 7.21 -9.82
CA ALA A 136 13.62 8.43 -10.39
C ALA A 136 15.07 8.68 -9.94
N THR A 137 15.48 8.14 -8.81
CA THR A 137 16.75 8.48 -8.14
C THR A 137 17.78 7.37 -8.11
N ILE A 138 17.37 6.13 -8.38
CA ILE A 138 18.24 4.96 -8.25
C ILE A 138 19.52 5.04 -9.09
N ASN A 139 19.43 5.51 -10.33
CA ASN A 139 20.59 5.65 -11.21
C ASN A 139 21.60 6.67 -10.65
N GLN A 140 21.12 7.81 -10.16
CA GLN A 140 21.97 8.83 -9.54
C GLN A 140 22.63 8.32 -8.26
N PHE A 141 21.95 7.47 -7.52
CA PHE A 141 22.49 6.85 -6.32
C PHE A 141 23.64 5.90 -6.66
N TYR A 142 23.47 4.99 -7.61
CA TYR A 142 24.55 4.08 -8.03
C TYR A 142 25.74 4.83 -8.65
N ASP A 143 25.48 5.86 -9.42
CA ASP A 143 26.55 6.70 -9.97
C ASP A 143 27.36 7.42 -8.88
N ALA A 144 26.70 7.80 -7.78
CA ALA A 144 27.35 8.43 -6.63
C ALA A 144 28.16 7.41 -5.82
N GLU A 145 27.64 6.20 -5.59
CA GLU A 145 28.33 5.11 -4.88
C GLU A 145 29.58 4.68 -5.66
N VAL A 146 29.46 4.43 -6.97
CA VAL A 146 30.60 4.07 -7.81
C VAL A 146 31.70 5.15 -7.78
N ARG A 147 31.34 6.43 -7.85
CA ARG A 147 32.29 7.53 -7.73
C ARG A 147 32.94 7.55 -6.34
N HIS A 148 32.16 7.36 -5.29
CA HIS A 148 32.70 7.33 -3.92
C HIS A 148 33.75 6.20 -3.80
N ASP A 149 33.42 5.00 -4.22
CA ASP A 149 34.34 3.85 -4.15
C ASP A 149 35.59 4.01 -5.00
N MET A 150 35.46 4.66 -6.16
CA MET A 150 36.61 4.98 -7.02
C MET A 150 37.57 5.99 -6.38
N TYR A 151 37.10 6.95 -5.62
CA TYR A 151 37.89 7.98 -4.98
C TYR A 151 38.47 7.57 -3.63
N TRP A 152 37.72 6.80 -2.83
CA TRP A 152 38.11 6.42 -1.48
C TRP A 152 38.70 5.01 -1.37
N GLY A 153 38.46 4.14 -2.36
CA GLY A 153 39.07 2.80 -2.44
C GLY A 153 40.57 2.77 -2.74
N LYS A 154 41.18 3.92 -3.02
CA LYS A 154 42.63 4.03 -3.35
C LYS A 154 43.54 4.25 -2.14
N ASP A 155 43.00 4.45 -0.96
CA ASP A 155 43.76 4.75 0.26
C ASP A 155 43.86 3.56 1.23
N ILE A 156 43.88 2.30 0.73
CA ILE A 156 44.33 1.19 1.55
C ILE A 156 45.82 0.99 1.26
N PRO A 157 46.74 1.45 2.14
CA PRO A 157 48.13 1.09 2.02
C PRO A 157 48.30 -0.40 2.29
N ASP A 158 48.88 -1.10 1.36
CA ASP A 158 49.38 -2.47 1.53
C ASP A 158 50.20 -2.55 2.81
N ARG A 159 49.76 -3.40 3.76
CA ARG A 159 50.53 -3.84 4.91
C ARG A 159 50.80 -5.30 4.86
#